data_d6d113a5fcbf907a695729aa0c387a11
#
_entry.id   d6d113a5fcbf907a695729aa0c387a11
#
_cell.length_a   1.000
_cell.length_b   1.000
_cell.length_c   1.000
_cell.angle_alpha   90.00
_cell.angle_beta   90.00
_cell.angle_gamma   90.00
#
_symmetry.space_group_name_H-M   'P 1'
#
loop_
_entity.id
_entity.type
_entity.pdbx_description
1 polymer ?
#
loop_
_entity_poly.entity_id
_entity_poly.type
_entity_poly.pdbx_seq_one_letter_code
_entity_poly.pdbx_strand_id
1 'polypeptide(L)'
;MSDFLSIKNLRASIDGNQILKGINLEVKPGEVHAIMGPNGSGKSTLSSVFAGRDDYEVEADSVTFRGQDLLELAPEDRSREGLFLAFQYPVEIPGVSNINFLKAAINAKRKHQGLDDISAKDFMVMLKEKQAMVELKSNLANRSVNEGFSGGEKKRNEIFQMAMLEPKLGILDETDSGLDIDAVSYTHLRAHET
;
A
#
# COMPACT_ATOMS: atom_id res chain seq x y z
N MET A 1 -5.82 23.42 -8.80
CA MET A 1 -5.60 21.96 -8.99
C MET A 1 -5.70 21.38 -7.59
N SER A 2 -6.57 20.40 -7.36
CA SER A 2 -6.67 19.78 -6.02
C SER A 2 -5.36 19.03 -5.76
N ASP A 3 -4.77 19.25 -4.58
CA ASP A 3 -3.57 18.56 -4.14
C ASP A 3 -3.83 17.05 -4.14
N PHE A 4 -2.85 16.26 -4.59
CA PHE A 4 -3.00 14.80 -4.67
C PHE A 4 -3.02 14.18 -3.27
N LEU A 5 -2.05 14.54 -2.43
CA LEU A 5 -2.03 14.28 -1.00
C LEU A 5 -1.59 15.56 -0.30
N SER A 6 -2.36 16.05 0.65
CA SER A 6 -2.01 17.21 1.46
C SER A 6 -2.28 16.93 2.93
N ILE A 7 -1.28 17.18 3.75
CA ILE A 7 -1.30 16.98 5.20
C ILE A 7 -0.92 18.28 5.87
N LYS A 8 -1.73 18.72 6.79
CA LYS A 8 -1.48 19.93 7.57
C LYS A 8 -1.60 19.63 9.06
N ASN A 9 -0.51 19.87 9.78
CA ASN A 9 -0.41 19.77 11.23
C ASN A 9 -0.89 18.42 11.79
N LEU A 10 -0.54 17.30 11.14
CA LEU A 10 -0.92 15.96 11.58
C LEU A 10 -0.20 15.59 12.86
N ARG A 11 -0.95 15.24 13.87
CA ARG A 11 -0.49 14.73 15.16
C ARG A 11 -1.08 13.35 15.40
N ALA A 12 -0.33 12.49 16.06
CA ALA A 12 -0.83 11.18 16.47
C ALA A 12 -0.23 10.79 17.81
N SER A 13 -1.06 10.21 18.65
CA SER A 13 -0.69 9.66 19.97
C SER A 13 -1.20 8.24 20.12
N ILE A 14 -0.55 7.50 21.01
CA ILE A 14 -0.97 6.19 21.48
C ILE A 14 -0.78 6.16 23.00
N ASP A 15 -1.80 5.74 23.75
CA ASP A 15 -1.79 5.70 25.21
C ASP A 15 -1.34 7.04 25.84
N GLY A 16 -1.77 8.17 25.28
CA GLY A 16 -1.41 9.51 25.72
C GLY A 16 0.02 9.97 25.36
N ASN A 17 0.82 9.13 24.70
CA ASN A 17 2.17 9.46 24.25
C ASN A 17 2.13 10.00 22.81
N GLN A 18 2.44 11.28 22.63
CA GLN A 18 2.48 11.89 21.32
C GLN A 18 3.71 11.43 20.52
N ILE A 19 3.46 10.83 19.33
CA ILE A 19 4.48 10.32 18.42
C ILE A 19 4.66 11.29 17.24
N LEU A 20 3.57 11.64 16.54
CA LEU A 20 3.61 12.66 15.49
C LEU A 20 3.28 14.02 16.08
N LYS A 21 4.12 15.02 15.77
CA LYS A 21 4.12 16.32 16.46
C LYS A 21 3.82 17.51 15.51
N GLY A 22 2.92 17.30 14.55
CA GLY A 22 2.55 18.35 13.60
C GLY A 22 3.26 18.19 12.25
N ILE A 23 3.03 17.06 11.60
CA ILE A 23 3.57 16.77 10.25
C ILE A 23 2.84 17.60 9.22
N ASN A 24 3.62 18.22 8.32
CA ASN A 24 3.12 18.89 7.11
C ASN A 24 3.80 18.24 5.93
N LEU A 25 3.01 17.79 4.96
CA LEU A 25 3.51 17.12 3.75
C LEU A 25 2.55 17.38 2.59
N GLU A 26 3.10 17.70 1.45
CA GLU A 26 2.37 17.81 0.19
C GLU A 26 3.04 16.91 -0.83
N VAL A 27 2.26 16.04 -1.49
CA VAL A 27 2.74 15.15 -2.54
C VAL A 27 1.89 15.38 -3.78
N LYS A 28 2.55 15.60 -4.93
CA LYS A 28 1.88 15.76 -6.23
C LYS A 28 1.86 14.43 -6.99
N PRO A 29 0.98 14.29 -7.99
CA PRO A 29 1.01 13.12 -8.85
C PRO A 29 2.38 12.90 -9.49
N GLY A 30 2.89 11.66 -9.45
CA GLY A 30 4.19 11.30 -10.03
C GLY A 30 5.41 11.64 -9.17
N GLU A 31 5.23 12.23 -8.00
CA GLU A 31 6.34 12.47 -7.07
C GLU A 31 6.63 11.25 -6.20
N VAL A 32 7.91 11.08 -5.85
CA VAL A 32 8.39 10.11 -4.87
C VAL A 32 8.99 10.86 -3.69
N HIS A 33 8.45 10.65 -2.50
CA HIS A 33 8.93 11.26 -1.27
C HIS A 33 9.55 10.21 -0.35
N ALA A 34 10.82 10.37 0.00
CA ALA A 34 11.49 9.54 0.98
C ALA A 34 11.41 10.19 2.37
N ILE A 35 10.75 9.50 3.31
CA ILE A 35 10.66 9.95 4.70
C ILE A 35 11.76 9.27 5.50
N MET A 36 12.74 10.04 5.95
CA MET A 36 13.92 9.55 6.65
C MET A 36 13.93 10.00 8.09
N GLY A 37 14.54 9.20 8.96
CA GLY A 37 14.68 9.52 10.37
C GLY A 37 15.13 8.30 11.19
N PRO A 38 15.59 8.51 12.42
CA PRO A 38 16.03 7.42 13.30
C PRO A 38 14.86 6.48 13.66
N ASN A 39 15.20 5.32 14.23
CA ASN A 39 14.18 4.41 14.76
C ASN A 39 13.38 5.12 15.87
N GLY A 40 12.07 4.90 15.90
CA GLY A 40 11.18 5.58 16.85
C GLY A 40 10.78 7.02 16.48
N SER A 41 11.19 7.54 15.30
CA SER A 41 10.81 8.90 14.88
C SER A 41 9.37 9.03 14.36
N GLY A 42 8.60 7.93 14.31
CA GLY A 42 7.20 7.95 13.89
C GLY A 42 6.95 7.60 12.42
N LYS A 43 7.95 7.12 11.66
CA LYS A 43 7.76 6.73 10.25
C LYS A 43 6.64 5.71 10.06
N SER A 44 6.71 4.59 10.78
CA SER A 44 5.69 3.54 10.70
C SER A 44 4.35 3.96 11.33
N THR A 45 4.38 4.90 12.29
CA THR A 45 3.16 5.51 12.82
C THR A 45 2.45 6.32 11.74
N LEU A 46 3.18 7.10 10.95
CA LEU A 46 2.60 7.84 9.83
C LEU A 46 1.95 6.89 8.81
N SER A 47 2.63 5.80 8.45
CA SER A 47 2.10 4.75 7.56
C SER A 47 0.83 4.11 8.12
N SER A 48 0.80 3.83 9.43
CA SER A 48 -0.35 3.25 10.13
C SER A 48 -1.55 4.20 10.17
N VAL A 49 -1.32 5.48 10.42
CA VAL A 49 -2.36 6.53 10.38
C VAL A 49 -2.98 6.63 8.98
N PHE A 50 -2.17 6.59 7.92
CA PHE A 50 -2.68 6.57 6.56
C PHE A 50 -3.48 5.32 6.23
N ALA A 51 -3.09 4.17 6.77
CA ALA A 51 -3.85 2.93 6.61
C ALA A 51 -5.19 2.94 7.36
N GLY A 52 -5.41 3.90 8.26
CA GLY A 52 -6.63 4.01 9.05
C GLY A 52 -6.67 3.06 10.24
N ARG A 53 -5.50 2.75 10.83
CA ARG A 53 -5.48 1.97 12.07
C ARG A 53 -6.03 2.79 13.23
N ASP A 54 -6.91 2.16 14.01
CA ASP A 54 -7.63 2.74 15.14
C ASP A 54 -6.85 2.74 16.45
N ASP A 55 -5.64 2.18 16.47
CA ASP A 55 -4.75 2.19 17.64
C ASP A 55 -4.28 3.62 18.03
N TYR A 56 -4.43 4.60 17.13
CA TYR A 56 -3.90 5.95 17.30
C TYR A 56 -5.02 6.99 17.48
N GLU A 57 -4.83 7.88 18.44
CA GLU A 57 -5.58 9.13 18.54
C GLU A 57 -4.96 10.11 17.53
N VAL A 58 -5.75 10.53 16.54
CA VAL A 58 -5.26 11.35 15.42
C VAL A 58 -5.94 12.71 15.42
N GLU A 59 -5.13 13.77 15.33
CA GLU A 59 -5.57 15.15 15.18
C GLU A 59 -4.83 15.80 14.01
N ALA A 60 -5.53 16.60 13.21
CA ALA A 60 -4.93 17.37 12.13
C ALA A 60 -5.78 18.57 11.77
N ASP A 61 -5.16 19.61 11.18
CA ASP A 61 -5.93 20.69 10.56
C ASP A 61 -6.63 20.22 9.28
N SER A 62 -5.93 19.39 8.51
CA SER A 62 -6.51 18.66 7.37
C SER A 62 -5.60 17.52 6.90
N VAL A 63 -6.19 16.43 6.45
CA VAL A 63 -5.50 15.35 5.71
C VAL A 63 -6.36 14.98 4.51
N THR A 64 -5.97 15.43 3.33
CA THR A 64 -6.76 15.19 2.12
C THR A 64 -6.01 14.33 1.11
N PHE A 65 -6.71 13.36 0.54
CA PHE A 65 -6.25 12.54 -0.56
C PHE A 65 -7.21 12.67 -1.74
N ARG A 66 -6.73 13.19 -2.86
CA ARG A 66 -7.50 13.45 -4.08
C ARG A 66 -8.76 14.31 -3.82
N GLY A 67 -8.66 15.23 -2.87
CA GLY A 67 -9.74 16.14 -2.51
C GLY A 67 -10.78 15.60 -1.51
N GLN A 68 -10.60 14.36 -1.02
CA GLN A 68 -11.42 13.77 0.04
C GLN A 68 -10.67 13.84 1.37
N ASP A 69 -11.39 14.03 2.47
CA ASP A 69 -10.81 13.92 3.82
C ASP A 69 -10.45 12.44 4.09
N LEU A 70 -9.15 12.18 4.25
CA LEU A 70 -8.66 10.82 4.46
C LEU A 70 -9.03 10.27 5.83
N LEU A 71 -9.15 11.13 6.85
CA LEU A 71 -9.41 10.70 8.22
C LEU A 71 -10.87 10.22 8.39
N GLU A 72 -11.79 10.75 7.58
CA GLU A 72 -13.20 10.32 7.58
C GLU A 72 -13.43 8.99 6.83
N LEU A 73 -12.46 8.53 6.06
CA LEU A 73 -12.58 7.29 5.30
C LEU A 73 -12.20 6.07 6.14
N ALA A 74 -13.05 5.04 6.10
CA ALA A 74 -12.71 3.73 6.63
C ALA A 74 -11.51 3.11 5.88
N PRO A 75 -10.71 2.22 6.51
CA PRO A 75 -9.53 1.61 5.88
C PRO A 75 -9.81 0.98 4.51
N GLU A 76 -10.93 0.28 4.38
CA GLU A 76 -11.35 -0.33 3.12
C GLU A 76 -11.69 0.71 2.03
N ASP A 77 -12.24 1.86 2.41
CA ASP A 77 -12.57 2.93 1.45
C ASP A 77 -11.30 3.65 0.99
N ARG A 78 -10.32 3.87 1.89
CA ARG A 78 -8.98 4.36 1.51
C ARG A 78 -8.34 3.46 0.47
N SER A 79 -8.44 2.14 0.66
CA SER A 79 -7.91 1.16 -0.31
C SER A 79 -8.67 1.21 -1.64
N ARG A 80 -10.01 1.34 -1.64
CA ARG A 80 -10.84 1.48 -2.85
C ARG A 80 -10.54 2.75 -3.62
N GLU A 81 -10.24 3.86 -2.92
CA GLU A 81 -9.78 5.11 -3.50
C GLU A 81 -8.37 5.02 -4.12
N GLY A 82 -7.63 3.96 -3.81
CA GLY A 82 -6.35 3.65 -4.42
C GLY A 82 -5.15 3.91 -3.52
N LEU A 83 -5.33 3.95 -2.20
CA LEU A 83 -4.22 3.92 -1.25
C LEU A 83 -3.77 2.47 -1.04
N PHE A 84 -2.46 2.22 -1.08
CA PHE A 84 -1.83 0.94 -0.79
C PHE A 84 -0.75 1.12 0.25
N LEU A 85 -0.72 0.25 1.24
CA LEU A 85 0.35 0.18 2.23
C LEU A 85 1.07 -1.17 2.12
N ALA A 86 2.37 -1.12 1.86
CA ALA A 86 3.24 -2.27 2.05
C ALA A 86 3.78 -2.24 3.49
N PHE A 87 3.49 -3.30 4.23
CA PHE A 87 3.82 -3.39 5.64
C PHE A 87 5.28 -3.78 5.86
N GLN A 88 5.88 -3.28 6.92
CA GLN A 88 7.19 -3.76 7.39
C GLN A 88 7.20 -5.28 7.59
N TYR A 89 6.11 -5.82 8.14
CA TYR A 89 5.87 -7.25 8.32
C TYR A 89 4.59 -7.66 7.59
N PRO A 90 4.68 -8.24 6.38
CA PRO A 90 3.52 -8.65 5.62
C PRO A 90 2.65 -9.67 6.34
N VAL A 91 1.34 -9.39 6.41
CA VAL A 91 0.36 -10.20 7.12
C VAL A 91 0.14 -11.53 6.39
N GLU A 92 -0.01 -12.62 7.14
CA GLU A 92 -0.43 -13.92 6.63
C GLU A 92 -1.97 -14.06 6.69
N ILE A 93 -2.56 -14.60 5.63
CA ILE A 93 -4.00 -14.91 5.60
C ILE A 93 -4.17 -16.39 5.26
N PRO A 94 -4.14 -17.27 6.29
CA PRO A 94 -4.27 -18.71 6.08
C PRO A 94 -5.59 -19.08 5.39
N GLY A 95 -5.53 -20.03 4.47
CA GLY A 95 -6.70 -20.53 3.75
C GLY A 95 -7.23 -19.63 2.62
N VAL A 96 -6.69 -18.43 2.45
CA VAL A 96 -7.06 -17.53 1.35
C VAL A 96 -5.92 -17.45 0.34
N SER A 97 -6.10 -18.00 -0.86
CA SER A 97 -5.06 -17.92 -1.89
C SER A 97 -4.84 -16.49 -2.40
N ASN A 98 -3.61 -16.16 -2.82
CA ASN A 98 -3.30 -14.86 -3.43
C ASN A 98 -4.23 -14.54 -4.61
N ILE A 99 -4.57 -15.53 -5.44
CA ILE A 99 -5.49 -15.36 -6.57
C ILE A 99 -6.86 -14.92 -6.09
N ASN A 100 -7.43 -15.59 -5.08
CA ASN A 100 -8.76 -15.26 -4.57
C ASN A 100 -8.77 -13.90 -3.88
N PHE A 101 -7.74 -13.61 -3.07
CA PHE A 101 -7.57 -12.32 -2.42
C PHE A 101 -7.52 -11.18 -3.44
N LEU A 102 -6.64 -11.29 -4.44
CA LEU A 102 -6.44 -10.24 -5.45
C LEU A 102 -7.69 -10.05 -6.32
N LYS A 103 -8.35 -11.14 -6.72
CA LYS A 103 -9.58 -11.05 -7.51
C LYS A 103 -10.69 -10.34 -6.71
N ALA A 104 -10.85 -10.67 -5.44
CA ALA A 104 -11.82 -10.01 -4.57
C ALA A 104 -11.50 -8.52 -4.39
N ALA A 105 -10.24 -8.17 -4.14
CA ALA A 105 -9.80 -6.79 -3.98
C ALA A 105 -9.98 -5.95 -5.25
N ILE A 106 -9.62 -6.50 -6.43
CA ILE A 106 -9.82 -5.85 -7.73
C ILE A 106 -11.32 -5.62 -7.98
N ASN A 107 -12.17 -6.61 -7.72
CA ASN A 107 -13.60 -6.47 -7.93
C ASN A 107 -14.23 -5.46 -6.96
N ALA A 108 -13.79 -5.41 -5.70
CA ALA A 108 -14.22 -4.40 -4.75
C ALA A 108 -13.88 -2.97 -5.22
N LYS A 109 -12.66 -2.78 -5.75
CA LYS A 109 -12.23 -1.50 -6.33
C LYS A 109 -13.04 -1.14 -7.58
N ARG A 110 -13.24 -2.10 -8.49
CA ARG A 110 -14.04 -1.90 -9.71
C ARG A 110 -15.48 -1.53 -9.39
N LYS A 111 -16.11 -2.24 -8.45
CA LYS A 111 -17.47 -1.96 -7.99
C LYS A 111 -17.58 -0.55 -7.39
N HIS A 112 -16.60 -0.12 -6.60
CA HIS A 112 -16.54 1.25 -6.07
C HIS A 112 -16.47 2.30 -7.18
N GLN A 113 -15.86 1.97 -8.32
CA GLN A 113 -15.77 2.80 -9.52
C GLN A 113 -16.99 2.68 -10.46
N GLY A 114 -18.02 1.92 -10.09
CA GLY A 114 -19.19 1.66 -10.93
C GLY A 114 -18.93 0.74 -12.12
N LEU A 115 -17.88 -0.07 -12.07
CA LEU A 115 -17.50 -1.02 -13.11
C LEU A 115 -17.93 -2.45 -12.75
N ASP A 116 -18.18 -3.27 -13.76
CA ASP A 116 -18.44 -4.69 -13.59
C ASP A 116 -17.22 -5.45 -13.10
N ASP A 117 -17.43 -6.64 -12.54
CA ASP A 117 -16.38 -7.55 -12.13
C ASP A 117 -15.42 -7.87 -13.29
N ILE A 118 -14.12 -8.02 -12.98
CA ILE A 118 -13.14 -8.41 -13.98
C ILE A 118 -13.46 -9.82 -14.52
N SER A 119 -13.41 -9.99 -15.83
CA SER A 119 -13.59 -11.32 -16.43
C SER A 119 -12.49 -12.29 -15.99
N ALA A 120 -12.81 -13.59 -15.93
CA ALA A 120 -11.81 -14.61 -15.61
C ALA A 120 -10.62 -14.59 -16.58
N LYS A 121 -10.87 -14.32 -17.86
CA LYS A 121 -9.84 -14.23 -18.91
C LYS A 121 -8.91 -13.04 -18.65
N ASP A 122 -9.47 -11.84 -18.46
CA ASP A 122 -8.68 -10.61 -18.28
C ASP A 122 -7.88 -10.66 -16.97
N PHE A 123 -8.48 -11.20 -15.90
CA PHE A 123 -7.77 -11.43 -14.65
C PHE A 123 -6.56 -12.36 -14.83
N MET A 124 -6.71 -13.46 -15.57
CA MET A 124 -5.60 -14.39 -15.79
C MET A 124 -4.50 -13.82 -16.69
N VAL A 125 -4.84 -12.95 -17.64
CA VAL A 125 -3.85 -12.22 -18.45
C VAL A 125 -3.07 -11.27 -17.55
N MET A 126 -3.77 -10.42 -16.81
CA MET A 126 -3.15 -9.49 -15.85
C MET A 126 -2.25 -10.22 -14.84
N LEU A 127 -2.74 -11.33 -14.27
CA LEU A 127 -1.99 -12.13 -13.30
C LEU A 127 -0.64 -12.57 -13.86
N LYS A 128 -0.64 -13.14 -15.09
CA LYS A 128 0.59 -13.63 -15.74
C LYS A 128 1.57 -12.50 -16.04
N GLU A 129 1.07 -11.39 -16.56
CA GLU A 129 1.89 -10.21 -16.87
C GLU A 129 2.56 -9.64 -15.62
N LYS A 130 1.76 -9.43 -14.55
CA LYS A 130 2.30 -8.87 -13.30
C LYS A 130 3.22 -9.85 -12.56
N GLN A 131 2.94 -11.17 -12.62
CA GLN A 131 3.87 -12.18 -12.09
C GLN A 131 5.23 -12.15 -12.80
N ALA A 132 5.22 -12.09 -14.14
CA ALA A 132 6.45 -11.99 -14.91
C ALA A 132 7.23 -10.71 -14.60
N MET A 133 6.51 -9.58 -14.45
CA MET A 133 7.10 -8.28 -14.16
C MET A 133 7.86 -8.25 -12.82
N VAL A 134 7.35 -8.93 -11.79
CA VAL A 134 7.96 -8.94 -10.44
C VAL A 134 8.75 -10.23 -10.16
N GLU A 135 8.91 -11.09 -11.16
CA GLU A 135 9.59 -12.39 -11.04
C GLU A 135 9.05 -13.27 -9.90
N LEU A 136 7.74 -13.21 -9.67
CA LEU A 136 7.10 -14.04 -8.65
C LEU A 136 6.98 -15.48 -9.15
N LYS A 137 7.46 -16.45 -8.38
CA LYS A 137 7.30 -17.87 -8.68
C LYS A 137 5.83 -18.22 -8.85
N SER A 138 5.45 -18.89 -9.94
CA SER A 138 4.06 -19.19 -10.29
C SER A 138 3.29 -19.99 -9.23
N ASN A 139 3.97 -20.82 -8.46
CA ASN A 139 3.37 -21.60 -7.39
C ASN A 139 2.91 -20.73 -6.20
N LEU A 140 3.53 -19.56 -5.97
CA LEU A 140 3.16 -18.68 -4.85
C LEU A 140 1.79 -18.03 -5.04
N ALA A 141 1.36 -17.78 -6.27
CA ALA A 141 0.04 -17.19 -6.53
C ALA A 141 -1.13 -18.10 -6.09
N ASN A 142 -0.95 -19.41 -6.12
CA ASN A 142 -1.98 -20.37 -5.70
C ASN A 142 -1.95 -20.68 -4.19
N ARG A 143 -0.90 -20.26 -3.48
CA ARG A 143 -0.79 -20.48 -2.03
C ARG A 143 -1.55 -19.41 -1.26
N SER A 144 -1.86 -19.71 -0.02
CA SER A 144 -2.43 -18.74 0.92
C SER A 144 -1.50 -17.51 1.03
N VAL A 145 -2.10 -16.34 1.19
CA VAL A 145 -1.38 -15.07 1.26
C VAL A 145 -0.30 -15.14 2.35
N ASN A 146 0.96 -15.07 1.92
CA ASN A 146 2.16 -15.05 2.76
C ASN A 146 2.38 -16.26 3.68
N GLU A 147 1.48 -17.24 3.72
CA GLU A 147 1.57 -18.41 4.62
C GLU A 147 2.77 -19.29 4.25
N GLY A 148 3.73 -19.38 5.20
CA GLY A 148 4.94 -20.15 5.03
C GLY A 148 5.87 -19.62 3.92
N PHE A 149 5.77 -18.35 3.55
CA PHE A 149 6.70 -17.68 2.65
C PHE A 149 7.95 -17.27 3.43
N SER A 150 9.11 -17.33 2.79
CA SER A 150 10.31 -16.69 3.31
C SER A 150 10.14 -15.16 3.34
N GLY A 151 10.99 -14.45 4.09
CA GLY A 151 10.94 -13.00 4.16
C GLY A 151 10.99 -12.32 2.78
N GLY A 152 11.92 -12.77 1.93
CA GLY A 152 12.03 -12.27 0.55
C GLY A 152 10.82 -12.61 -0.33
N GLU A 153 10.23 -13.81 -0.16
CA GLU A 153 8.99 -14.16 -0.87
C GLU A 153 7.80 -13.32 -0.42
N LYS A 154 7.68 -13.01 0.89
CA LYS A 154 6.64 -12.11 1.42
C LYS A 154 6.76 -10.71 0.82
N LYS A 155 7.94 -10.12 0.81
CA LYS A 155 8.20 -8.81 0.21
C LYS A 155 7.88 -8.79 -1.28
N ARG A 156 8.34 -9.79 -2.02
CA ARG A 156 8.04 -9.90 -3.45
C ARG A 156 6.54 -10.08 -3.70
N ASN A 157 5.84 -10.80 -2.83
CA ASN A 157 4.39 -10.93 -2.90
C ASN A 157 3.66 -9.60 -2.64
N GLU A 158 4.15 -8.74 -1.74
CA GLU A 158 3.61 -7.39 -1.57
C GLU A 158 3.79 -6.51 -2.81
N ILE A 159 4.98 -6.55 -3.42
CA ILE A 159 5.24 -5.85 -4.69
C ILE A 159 4.31 -6.37 -5.78
N PHE A 160 4.07 -7.68 -5.82
CA PHE A 160 3.11 -8.30 -6.74
C PHE A 160 1.67 -7.81 -6.47
N GLN A 161 1.24 -7.77 -5.21
CA GLN A 161 -0.08 -7.23 -4.85
C GLN A 161 -0.21 -5.77 -5.27
N MET A 162 0.81 -4.94 -5.02
CA MET A 162 0.83 -3.55 -5.46
C MET A 162 0.72 -3.45 -7.00
N ALA A 163 1.46 -4.27 -7.74
CA ALA A 163 1.40 -4.30 -9.19
C ALA A 163 0.03 -4.71 -9.73
N MET A 164 -0.66 -5.67 -9.08
CA MET A 164 -1.99 -6.13 -9.45
C MET A 164 -3.09 -5.10 -9.12
N LEU A 165 -2.96 -4.41 -7.99
CA LEU A 165 -3.96 -3.45 -7.51
C LEU A 165 -3.83 -2.07 -8.16
N GLU A 166 -2.69 -1.75 -8.76
CA GLU A 166 -2.41 -0.47 -9.44
C GLU A 166 -2.89 0.73 -8.59
N PRO A 167 -2.29 0.94 -7.41
CA PRO A 167 -2.72 2.01 -6.53
C PRO A 167 -2.41 3.39 -7.12
N LYS A 168 -3.10 4.40 -6.62
CA LYS A 168 -2.81 5.81 -6.92
C LYS A 168 -1.72 6.37 -6.00
N LEU A 169 -1.69 5.91 -4.74
CA LEU A 169 -0.69 6.24 -3.73
C LEU A 169 -0.16 4.95 -3.10
N GLY A 170 1.12 4.68 -3.24
CA GLY A 170 1.81 3.58 -2.54
C GLY A 170 2.62 4.13 -1.37
N ILE A 171 2.42 3.58 -0.19
CA ILE A 171 3.21 3.84 1.00
C ILE A 171 4.02 2.58 1.28
N LEU A 172 5.35 2.72 1.29
CA LEU A 172 6.27 1.60 1.45
C LEU A 172 7.02 1.77 2.79
N ASP A 173 6.71 0.92 3.76
CA ASP A 173 7.33 0.97 5.08
C ASP A 173 8.44 -0.09 5.18
N GLU A 174 9.71 0.32 4.98
CA GLU A 174 10.91 -0.53 5.02
C GLU A 174 10.81 -1.80 4.13
N THR A 175 10.22 -1.68 2.95
CA THR A 175 10.04 -2.81 2.01
C THR A 175 11.35 -3.35 1.46
N ASP A 176 12.42 -2.58 1.51
CA ASP A 176 13.77 -2.91 1.07
C ASP A 176 14.56 -3.73 2.12
N SER A 177 14.11 -3.75 3.38
CA SER A 177 14.76 -4.56 4.41
C SER A 177 14.62 -6.06 4.10
N GLY A 178 15.75 -6.72 3.74
CA GLY A 178 15.79 -8.15 3.44
C GLY A 178 15.51 -8.55 1.98
N LEU A 179 15.44 -7.59 1.06
CA LEU A 179 15.53 -7.86 -0.38
C LEU A 179 16.98 -7.84 -0.83
N ASP A 180 17.35 -8.75 -1.75
CA ASP A 180 18.60 -8.63 -2.49
C ASP A 180 18.58 -7.32 -3.32
N ILE A 181 19.75 -6.72 -3.50
CA ILE A 181 19.93 -5.42 -4.19
C ILE A 181 19.24 -5.40 -5.56
N ASP A 182 19.12 -6.52 -6.23
CA ASP A 182 18.47 -6.65 -7.53
C ASP A 182 16.94 -6.42 -7.48
N ALA A 183 16.27 -6.77 -6.38
CA ALA A 183 14.84 -6.54 -6.21
C ALA A 183 14.49 -5.08 -5.91
N VAL A 184 15.41 -4.33 -5.31
CA VAL A 184 15.26 -2.89 -5.03
C VAL A 184 15.28 -2.07 -6.32
N SER A 185 16.04 -2.51 -7.33
CA SER A 185 16.15 -1.80 -8.62
C SER A 185 14.81 -1.71 -9.38
N TYR A 186 13.92 -2.69 -9.22
CA TYR A 186 12.60 -2.69 -9.84
C TYR A 186 11.63 -1.65 -9.26
N THR A 187 11.76 -1.29 -7.99
CA THR A 187 10.92 -0.27 -7.37
C THR A 187 11.31 1.14 -7.81
N HIS A 188 12.58 1.36 -8.17
CA HIS A 188 13.10 2.65 -8.61
C HIS A 188 12.98 2.90 -10.13
N LEU A 189 12.99 1.85 -10.96
CA LEU A 189 13.03 2.00 -12.42
C LEU A 189 11.70 2.40 -13.08
N ARG A 190 10.55 2.24 -12.44
CA ARG A 190 9.24 2.61 -13.00
C ARG A 190 8.63 3.92 -12.51
N ALA A 191 9.23 4.60 -11.58
CA ALA A 191 8.83 5.97 -11.23
C ALA A 191 9.12 6.99 -12.37
N HIS A 192 9.87 6.57 -13.39
CA HIS A 192 10.31 7.43 -14.51
C HIS A 192 9.64 7.14 -15.87
N GLU A 193 8.71 6.16 -15.96
CA GLU A 193 8.14 5.75 -17.26
C GLU A 193 6.62 5.98 -17.43
N THR A 194 6.01 6.89 -16.66
CA THR A 194 4.63 7.31 -16.92
C THR A 194 4.51 8.82 -16.96
#